data_33f944d1796280c513e7a74c1b132bc3
#
_entry.id   33f944d1796280c513e7a74c1b132bc3
#
_cell.length_a   1.000
_cell.length_b   1.000
_cell.length_c   1.000
_cell.angle_alpha   90.00
_cell.angle_beta   90.00
_cell.angle_gamma   90.00
#
_symmetry.space_group_name_H-M   'P 1'
#
loop_
_entity.id
_entity.type
_entity.pdbx_description
1 polymer ?
#
loop_
_entity_poly.entity_id
_entity_poly.type
_entity_poly.pdbx_seq_one_letter_code
_entity_poly.pdbx_strand_id
1 'polypeptide(L)'
;MTRDFGQTWQSASANLKGEVVKTLTEDLKNPDVLYVGAETGLFVSIDRAKSWVRVKANLPTVRIDEITLHPRDNAMILATHGRAIWILDHLEPIQEYAAAQVVATDAKLFTPPPYAMFRRPARDRNYEFWGDQTFYGENPPPAAVISWLNKKQVGDVKLKITDAAGREIREIAAPVLAAGNRAGVQSACWDLRVQPNPAPPPVPGRGGRGGREGQGGATGAGAEGAETPAQSPFGAGCGVPAGQGGGGGFGGGANTAGPFVIGGVYSVSLIVDGKTVDTRPLRVNDDPEVVLTSVERKRMFDMAMEIHALQPRVTDAAAAHGSLTRQIAELATTIGGRNDIPADVKASLDAFSKELAALAPKLTQPQGGRGGGGGRGGASESLVAKVGQAKNGLMAGMSPGDQTVRAYTEVKAQTPKAIVDLNAAIANATTLSGTLAKYNLTLTVPQPVKAPDVAPAGKKTASSPRQ
;
A
#
# COMPACT_ATOMS: atom_id res chain seq x y z
N MET A 1 -21.20 20.18 -38.06
CA MET A 1 -22.01 20.36 -36.85
C MET A 1 -23.16 21.30 -37.14
N THR A 2 -24.34 20.97 -36.68
CA THR A 2 -25.52 21.83 -36.73
C THR A 2 -26.00 22.14 -35.30
N ARG A 3 -26.67 23.29 -35.07
CA ARG A 3 -27.29 23.68 -33.79
C ARG A 3 -28.75 24.07 -33.96
N ASP A 4 -29.28 23.98 -35.16
CA ASP A 4 -30.61 24.39 -35.60
C ASP A 4 -31.32 23.27 -36.38
N PHE A 5 -31.12 22.03 -35.92
CA PHE A 5 -31.73 20.83 -36.51
C PHE A 5 -31.43 20.64 -38.01
N GLY A 6 -30.22 21.02 -38.45
CA GLY A 6 -29.75 20.80 -39.79
C GLY A 6 -30.03 21.93 -40.77
N GLN A 7 -30.57 23.07 -40.33
CA GLN A 7 -30.81 24.24 -41.17
C GLN A 7 -29.51 24.90 -41.60
N THR A 8 -28.53 24.95 -40.69
CA THR A 8 -27.16 25.43 -41.01
C THR A 8 -26.10 24.41 -40.56
N TRP A 9 -25.01 24.38 -41.27
CA TRP A 9 -23.89 23.48 -41.00
C TRP A 9 -22.57 24.24 -40.90
N GLN A 10 -21.80 23.95 -39.86
CA GLN A 10 -20.46 24.46 -39.66
C GLN A 10 -19.45 23.33 -39.66
N SER A 11 -18.27 23.61 -40.23
CA SER A 11 -17.18 22.65 -40.17
C SER A 11 -16.74 22.40 -38.70
N ALA A 12 -16.51 21.15 -38.34
CA ALA A 12 -15.99 20.74 -37.06
C ALA A 12 -14.58 20.09 -37.20
N SER A 13 -13.97 20.17 -38.37
CA SER A 13 -12.68 19.56 -38.65
C SER A 13 -11.49 20.36 -38.12
N ALA A 14 -11.63 21.69 -37.95
CA ALA A 14 -10.58 22.56 -37.42
C ALA A 14 -9.16 22.18 -37.88
N ASN A 15 -8.32 21.72 -36.98
CA ASN A 15 -6.94 21.29 -37.21
C ASN A 15 -6.77 19.81 -37.53
N LEU A 16 -7.84 19.04 -37.80
CA LEU A 16 -7.80 17.65 -38.29
C LEU A 16 -7.46 17.55 -39.79
N LYS A 17 -6.86 18.56 -40.38
CA LYS A 17 -6.54 18.53 -41.82
C LYS A 17 -5.61 17.37 -42.16
N GLY A 18 -6.01 16.57 -43.14
CA GLY A 18 -5.26 15.39 -43.58
C GLY A 18 -5.58 14.09 -42.84
N GLU A 19 -6.38 14.14 -41.78
CA GLU A 19 -6.84 12.95 -41.08
C GLU A 19 -8.09 12.37 -41.74
N VAL A 20 -8.11 11.04 -41.86
CA VAL A 20 -9.29 10.29 -42.36
C VAL A 20 -10.08 9.85 -41.12
N VAL A 21 -11.16 10.55 -40.81
CA VAL A 21 -12.02 10.25 -39.67
C VAL A 21 -12.84 8.99 -39.94
N LYS A 22 -12.89 8.07 -38.99
CA LYS A 22 -13.65 6.81 -39.04
C LYS A 22 -14.88 6.90 -38.12
N THR A 23 -14.72 7.45 -36.92
CA THR A 23 -15.80 7.52 -35.94
C THR A 23 -15.72 8.84 -35.16
N LEU A 24 -16.88 9.33 -34.70
CA LEU A 24 -17.03 10.48 -33.84
C LEU A 24 -18.00 10.12 -32.71
N THR A 25 -17.60 10.38 -31.50
CA THR A 25 -18.42 10.10 -30.30
C THR A 25 -18.43 11.33 -29.40
N GLU A 26 -19.61 11.72 -28.93
CA GLU A 26 -19.77 12.74 -27.89
C GLU A 26 -19.62 12.11 -26.51
N ASP A 27 -18.98 12.83 -25.58
CA ASP A 27 -18.82 12.35 -24.19
C ASP A 27 -20.17 12.27 -23.47
N LEU A 28 -20.34 11.24 -22.62
CA LEU A 28 -21.61 10.99 -21.92
C LEU A 28 -21.91 11.99 -20.80
N LYS A 29 -20.89 12.69 -20.28
CA LYS A 29 -21.01 13.59 -19.12
C LYS A 29 -20.75 15.06 -19.47
N ASN A 30 -19.93 15.31 -20.47
CA ASN A 30 -19.56 16.67 -20.86
C ASN A 30 -19.76 16.89 -22.37
N PRO A 31 -20.83 17.60 -22.80
CA PRO A 31 -21.13 17.82 -24.22
C PRO A 31 -20.09 18.71 -24.93
N ASP A 32 -19.16 19.32 -24.21
CA ASP A 32 -18.07 20.07 -24.81
C ASP A 32 -16.91 19.17 -25.24
N VAL A 33 -16.93 17.89 -24.79
CA VAL A 33 -15.91 16.90 -25.06
C VAL A 33 -16.38 15.97 -26.19
N LEU A 34 -15.55 15.86 -27.22
CA LEU A 34 -15.76 15.00 -28.36
C LEU A 34 -14.53 14.16 -28.62
N TYR A 35 -14.74 12.94 -29.10
CA TYR A 35 -13.69 11.99 -29.44
C TYR A 35 -13.78 11.63 -30.92
N VAL A 36 -12.64 11.63 -31.60
CA VAL A 36 -12.52 11.19 -33.00
C VAL A 36 -11.53 10.04 -33.09
N GLY A 37 -12.00 8.95 -33.65
CA GLY A 37 -11.15 7.86 -34.15
C GLY A 37 -10.80 8.15 -35.62
N ALA A 38 -9.51 8.20 -35.90
CA ALA A 38 -8.99 8.45 -37.25
C ALA A 38 -8.03 7.35 -37.69
N GLU A 39 -7.56 7.45 -38.96
CA GLU A 39 -6.57 6.52 -39.51
C GLU A 39 -5.27 6.48 -38.70
N THR A 40 -4.88 7.56 -38.08
CA THR A 40 -3.62 7.67 -37.35
C THR A 40 -3.73 7.55 -35.86
N GLY A 41 -4.94 7.52 -35.29
CA GLY A 41 -5.14 7.39 -33.84
C GLY A 41 -6.39 8.07 -33.29
N LEU A 42 -6.36 8.32 -31.99
CA LEU A 42 -7.42 8.96 -31.23
C LEU A 42 -7.15 10.45 -31.08
N PHE A 43 -8.18 11.25 -31.31
CA PHE A 43 -8.18 12.71 -31.06
C PHE A 43 -9.31 13.09 -30.11
N VAL A 44 -9.06 14.08 -29.27
CA VAL A 44 -10.03 14.65 -28.34
C VAL A 44 -10.17 16.16 -28.57
N SER A 45 -11.39 16.64 -28.52
CA SER A 45 -11.72 18.05 -28.39
C SER A 45 -12.38 18.28 -27.04
N ILE A 46 -12.03 19.36 -26.35
CA ILE A 46 -12.64 19.80 -25.08
C ILE A 46 -13.36 21.14 -25.23
N ASP A 47 -13.58 21.58 -26.47
CA ASP A 47 -14.09 22.90 -26.82
C ASP A 47 -15.13 22.86 -27.95
N ARG A 48 -15.87 21.75 -28.06
CA ARG A 48 -16.91 21.51 -29.08
C ARG A 48 -16.37 21.57 -30.50
N ALA A 49 -15.29 20.81 -30.74
CA ALA A 49 -14.64 20.69 -32.05
C ALA A 49 -14.03 21.98 -32.60
N LYS A 50 -13.75 23.00 -31.76
CA LYS A 50 -12.99 24.16 -32.18
C LYS A 50 -11.50 23.84 -32.36
N SER A 51 -11.01 22.92 -31.57
CA SER A 51 -9.66 22.38 -31.68
C SER A 51 -9.63 20.88 -31.32
N TRP A 52 -8.65 20.16 -31.86
CA TRP A 52 -8.43 18.75 -31.63
C TRP A 52 -7.01 18.49 -31.18
N VAL A 53 -6.84 17.63 -30.19
CA VAL A 53 -5.56 17.19 -29.66
C VAL A 53 -5.45 15.69 -29.84
N ARG A 54 -4.34 15.21 -30.42
CA ARG A 54 -4.07 13.79 -30.51
C ARG A 54 -3.71 13.22 -29.14
N VAL A 55 -4.36 12.15 -28.74
CA VAL A 55 -4.02 11.42 -27.52
C VAL A 55 -2.74 10.61 -27.77
N LYS A 56 -1.66 11.00 -27.09
CA LYS A 56 -0.33 10.38 -27.18
C LYS A 56 -0.02 9.58 -25.92
N ALA A 57 -0.91 8.69 -25.50
CA ALA A 57 -0.60 7.77 -24.40
C ALA A 57 0.27 6.60 -24.94
N ASN A 58 0.22 5.46 -24.31
CA ASN A 58 0.82 4.22 -24.79
C ASN A 58 0.10 3.62 -26.03
N LEU A 59 -0.95 4.29 -26.52
CA LEU A 59 -1.67 3.89 -27.74
C LEU A 59 -0.77 4.05 -28.97
N PRO A 60 -0.53 2.98 -29.75
CA PRO A 60 0.29 3.07 -30.94
C PRO A 60 -0.39 3.92 -32.02
N THR A 61 0.36 4.28 -33.06
CA THR A 61 -0.24 4.83 -34.28
C THR A 61 -1.01 3.72 -34.96
N VAL A 62 -2.34 3.78 -34.89
CA VAL A 62 -3.25 2.75 -35.37
C VAL A 62 -4.59 3.39 -35.73
N ARG A 63 -5.25 2.84 -36.74
CA ARG A 63 -6.60 3.25 -37.09
C ARG A 63 -7.59 2.85 -36.00
N ILE A 64 -8.43 3.80 -35.61
CA ILE A 64 -9.52 3.58 -34.64
C ILE A 64 -10.82 3.53 -35.46
N ASP A 65 -11.42 2.35 -35.50
CA ASP A 65 -12.64 2.11 -36.27
C ASP A 65 -13.91 2.46 -35.50
N GLU A 66 -13.89 2.25 -34.15
CA GLU A 66 -15.03 2.54 -33.29
C GLU A 66 -14.59 3.00 -31.92
N ILE A 67 -15.40 3.89 -31.31
CA ILE A 67 -15.26 4.39 -29.94
C ILE A 67 -16.56 4.13 -29.21
N THR A 68 -16.51 3.30 -28.15
CA THR A 68 -17.65 3.04 -27.27
C THR A 68 -17.34 3.56 -25.87
N LEU A 69 -18.24 4.38 -25.31
CA LEU A 69 -18.12 4.87 -23.94
C LEU A 69 -18.91 3.98 -22.98
N HIS A 70 -18.25 3.52 -21.92
CA HIS A 70 -18.88 2.69 -20.89
C HIS A 70 -19.49 3.57 -19.79
N PRO A 71 -20.85 3.61 -19.66
CA PRO A 71 -21.50 4.61 -18.82
C PRO A 71 -21.30 4.39 -17.32
N ARG A 72 -21.16 3.14 -16.88
CA ARG A 72 -20.96 2.81 -15.46
C ARG A 72 -19.54 3.14 -15.00
N ASP A 73 -18.54 2.73 -15.75
CA ASP A 73 -17.14 2.79 -15.32
C ASP A 73 -16.43 4.05 -15.84
N ASN A 74 -17.13 4.87 -16.65
CA ASN A 74 -16.58 6.08 -17.27
C ASN A 74 -15.27 5.80 -18.01
N ALA A 75 -15.27 4.71 -18.76
CA ALA A 75 -14.15 4.23 -19.57
C ALA A 75 -14.46 4.33 -21.06
N MET A 76 -13.43 4.45 -21.88
CA MET A 76 -13.51 4.43 -23.33
C MET A 76 -12.93 3.14 -23.87
N ILE A 77 -13.69 2.46 -24.72
CA ILE A 77 -13.30 1.24 -25.41
C ILE A 77 -13.04 1.60 -26.88
N LEU A 78 -11.85 1.29 -27.36
CA LEU A 78 -11.40 1.58 -28.71
C LEU A 78 -11.25 0.28 -29.51
N ALA A 79 -12.00 0.15 -30.60
CA ALA A 79 -11.78 -0.91 -31.57
C ALA A 79 -10.74 -0.44 -32.58
N THR A 80 -9.59 -1.12 -32.62
CA THR A 80 -8.49 -0.75 -33.50
C THR A 80 -8.35 -1.71 -34.66
N HIS A 81 -7.86 -1.22 -35.79
CA HIS A 81 -7.59 -2.06 -36.94
C HIS A 81 -6.29 -2.86 -36.76
N GLY A 82 -6.43 -4.12 -36.39
CA GLY A 82 -5.31 -5.07 -36.31
C GLY A 82 -4.43 -4.94 -35.04
N ARG A 83 -4.82 -4.11 -34.06
CA ARG A 83 -4.08 -3.91 -32.79
C ARG A 83 -4.95 -4.15 -31.56
N ALA A 84 -5.89 -5.09 -31.64
CA ALA A 84 -6.80 -5.48 -30.57
C ALA A 84 -7.73 -4.35 -30.07
N ILE A 85 -8.34 -4.56 -28.93
CA ILE A 85 -9.20 -3.58 -28.24
C ILE A 85 -8.37 -2.90 -27.18
N TRP A 86 -8.49 -1.58 -27.09
CA TRP A 86 -7.84 -0.76 -26.07
C TRP A 86 -8.89 -0.17 -25.15
N ILE A 87 -8.58 -0.09 -23.87
CA ILE A 87 -9.45 0.51 -22.87
C ILE A 87 -8.69 1.67 -22.23
N LEU A 88 -9.31 2.84 -22.22
CA LEU A 88 -8.86 4.02 -21.48
C LEU A 88 -9.80 4.18 -20.29
N ASP A 89 -9.32 3.80 -19.12
CA ASP A 89 -10.05 4.00 -17.86
C ASP A 89 -9.97 5.46 -17.40
N HIS A 90 -10.97 5.88 -16.62
CA HIS A 90 -10.97 7.17 -15.91
C HIS A 90 -10.94 8.40 -16.84
N LEU A 91 -12.07 8.68 -17.50
CA LEU A 91 -12.22 9.83 -18.39
C LEU A 91 -12.36 11.18 -17.66
N GLU A 92 -12.48 11.18 -16.33
CA GLU A 92 -12.65 12.39 -15.50
C GLU A 92 -11.60 13.47 -15.79
N PRO A 93 -10.29 13.14 -15.94
CA PRO A 93 -9.30 14.16 -16.28
C PRO A 93 -9.56 14.86 -17.61
N ILE A 94 -10.07 14.14 -18.62
CA ILE A 94 -10.43 14.73 -19.92
C ILE A 94 -11.69 15.57 -19.80
N GLN A 95 -12.71 15.03 -19.13
CA GLN A 95 -14.02 15.66 -18.96
C GLN A 95 -13.96 16.98 -18.16
N GLU A 96 -13.06 17.06 -17.17
CA GLU A 96 -12.92 18.19 -16.28
C GLU A 96 -11.73 19.11 -16.65
N TYR A 97 -10.94 18.79 -17.68
CA TYR A 97 -9.70 19.49 -18.00
C TYR A 97 -9.91 20.99 -18.27
N ALA A 98 -10.89 21.34 -19.08
CA ALA A 98 -11.19 22.73 -19.41
C ALA A 98 -11.55 23.55 -18.16
N ALA A 99 -12.39 23.00 -17.28
CA ALA A 99 -12.74 23.61 -16.01
C ALA A 99 -11.54 23.72 -15.05
N ALA A 100 -10.65 22.73 -15.03
CA ALA A 100 -9.46 22.74 -14.20
C ALA A 100 -8.44 23.82 -14.61
N GLN A 101 -8.36 24.18 -15.88
CA GLN A 101 -7.47 25.22 -16.39
C GLN A 101 -7.83 26.63 -15.89
N VAL A 102 -9.10 26.90 -15.68
CA VAL A 102 -9.60 28.25 -15.34
C VAL A 102 -9.70 28.53 -13.84
N VAL A 103 -9.47 27.55 -12.95
CA VAL A 103 -9.47 27.80 -11.50
C VAL A 103 -8.31 28.72 -11.11
N ALA A 104 -8.47 29.45 -10.01
CA ALA A 104 -7.45 30.40 -9.55
C ALA A 104 -6.20 29.73 -8.94
N THR A 105 -6.33 28.49 -8.48
CA THR A 105 -5.22 27.73 -7.85
C THR A 105 -4.24 27.19 -8.89
N ASP A 106 -2.99 26.96 -8.48
CA ASP A 106 -1.94 26.38 -9.32
C ASP A 106 -2.16 24.89 -9.62
N ALA A 107 -3.00 24.22 -8.85
CA ALA A 107 -3.36 22.83 -9.05
C ALA A 107 -4.85 22.59 -8.78
N LYS A 108 -5.40 21.52 -9.36
CA LYS A 108 -6.82 21.14 -9.23
C LYS A 108 -6.94 19.61 -9.17
N LEU A 109 -7.68 19.11 -8.19
CA LEU A 109 -8.03 17.71 -8.09
C LEU A 109 -9.20 17.41 -9.03
N PHE A 110 -9.09 16.39 -9.87
CA PHE A 110 -10.22 15.85 -10.60
C PHE A 110 -11.12 15.04 -9.67
N THR A 111 -12.37 14.85 -10.04
CA THR A 111 -13.30 14.05 -9.25
C THR A 111 -12.84 12.58 -9.25
N PRO A 112 -12.45 12.02 -8.10
CA PRO A 112 -12.04 10.63 -8.07
C PRO A 112 -13.22 9.70 -8.39
N PRO A 113 -13.06 8.73 -9.31
CA PRO A 113 -14.10 7.76 -9.58
C PRO A 113 -14.40 6.89 -8.34
N PRO A 114 -15.63 6.39 -8.18
CA PRO A 114 -15.93 5.44 -7.12
C PRO A 114 -15.15 4.15 -7.36
N TYR A 115 -14.62 3.57 -6.29
CA TYR A 115 -13.84 2.35 -6.37
C TYR A 115 -14.52 1.19 -5.63
N ALA A 116 -14.57 0.00 -6.24
CA ALA A 116 -15.02 -1.23 -5.60
C ALA A 116 -13.83 -2.03 -5.07
N MET A 117 -13.86 -2.37 -3.77
CA MET A 117 -12.80 -3.17 -3.15
C MET A 117 -12.94 -4.65 -3.52
N PHE A 118 -12.35 -5.06 -4.63
CA PHE A 118 -12.21 -6.47 -4.94
C PHE A 118 -11.02 -7.05 -4.18
N ARG A 119 -11.27 -7.77 -3.09
CA ARG A 119 -10.23 -8.35 -2.23
C ARG A 119 -9.67 -9.65 -2.75
N ARG A 120 -10.38 -10.29 -3.65
CA ARG A 120 -9.89 -11.44 -4.40
C ARG A 120 -9.63 -10.97 -5.82
N PRO A 121 -8.39 -10.68 -6.20
CA PRO A 121 -8.08 -10.59 -7.61
C PRO A 121 -8.50 -11.93 -8.23
N ALA A 122 -9.33 -11.87 -9.24
CA ALA A 122 -9.63 -13.04 -10.03
C ALA A 122 -8.29 -13.55 -10.59
N ARG A 123 -7.70 -14.49 -9.91
CA ARG A 123 -6.57 -15.24 -10.45
C ARG A 123 -7.15 -16.25 -11.40
N ASP A 124 -7.57 -15.78 -12.53
CA ASP A 124 -7.77 -16.69 -13.65
C ASP A 124 -6.39 -17.17 -14.10
N ARG A 125 -5.98 -18.31 -13.59
CA ARG A 125 -4.74 -18.98 -14.00
C ARG A 125 -4.95 -19.82 -15.26
N ASN A 126 -6.10 -19.73 -15.91
CA ASN A 126 -6.37 -20.49 -17.11
C ASN A 126 -5.39 -20.15 -18.26
N TYR A 127 -4.76 -18.96 -18.21
CA TYR A 127 -3.69 -18.63 -19.15
C TYR A 127 -2.50 -19.60 -19.11
N GLU A 128 -2.27 -20.31 -18.01
CA GLU A 128 -1.25 -21.37 -17.92
C GLU A 128 -1.54 -22.53 -18.88
N PHE A 129 -2.80 -22.68 -19.31
CA PHE A 129 -3.25 -23.71 -20.24
C PHE A 129 -3.43 -23.21 -21.69
N TRP A 130 -3.21 -21.93 -21.96
CA TRP A 130 -3.39 -21.35 -23.29
C TRP A 130 -2.20 -21.55 -24.23
N GLY A 131 -1.21 -22.34 -23.82
CA GLY A 131 -0.02 -22.62 -24.62
C GLY A 131 0.85 -21.37 -24.82
N ASP A 132 1.24 -21.11 -26.04
CA ASP A 132 2.10 -19.98 -26.41
C ASP A 132 1.38 -18.61 -26.46
N GLN A 133 0.14 -18.52 -26.02
CA GLN A 133 -0.60 -17.25 -25.96
C GLN A 133 -0.02 -16.38 -24.83
N THR A 134 0.88 -15.50 -25.20
CA THR A 134 1.58 -14.59 -24.29
C THR A 134 0.96 -13.21 -24.21
N PHE A 135 -0.05 -12.92 -25.06
CA PHE A 135 -0.66 -11.60 -25.13
C PHE A 135 -1.96 -11.54 -24.33
N TYR A 136 -1.93 -10.77 -23.27
CA TYR A 136 -3.11 -10.44 -22.45
C TYR A 136 -3.00 -8.98 -22.00
N GLY A 137 -4.14 -8.31 -21.80
CA GLY A 137 -4.19 -6.98 -21.24
C GLY A 137 -3.94 -7.01 -19.73
N GLU A 138 -3.28 -5.97 -19.22
CA GLU A 138 -3.15 -5.79 -17.78
C GLU A 138 -4.48 -5.38 -17.15
N ASN A 139 -4.80 -5.95 -16.00
CA ASN A 139 -5.96 -5.50 -15.22
C ASN A 139 -5.67 -4.12 -14.58
N PRO A 140 -6.72 -3.30 -14.37
CA PRO A 140 -6.59 -2.09 -13.55
C PRO A 140 -5.96 -2.40 -12.18
N PRO A 141 -5.19 -1.47 -11.60
CA PRO A 141 -4.59 -1.69 -10.30
C PRO A 141 -5.68 -1.89 -9.24
N PRO A 142 -5.47 -2.76 -8.24
CA PRO A 142 -6.40 -2.94 -7.13
C PRO A 142 -6.29 -1.77 -6.14
N ALA A 143 -6.50 -0.56 -6.62
CA ALA A 143 -6.28 0.70 -5.92
C ALA A 143 -7.15 1.81 -6.50
N ALA A 144 -7.57 2.76 -5.68
CA ALA A 144 -8.28 3.93 -6.16
C ALA A 144 -7.30 4.89 -6.86
N VAL A 145 -7.56 5.19 -8.13
CA VAL A 145 -6.77 6.15 -8.90
C VAL A 145 -7.26 7.56 -8.59
N ILE A 146 -6.32 8.41 -8.19
CA ILE A 146 -6.55 9.82 -7.85
C ILE A 146 -5.74 10.67 -8.82
N SER A 147 -6.42 11.51 -9.59
CA SER A 147 -5.78 12.33 -10.62
C SER A 147 -5.97 13.82 -10.33
N TRP A 148 -4.96 14.63 -10.69
CA TRP A 148 -4.99 16.08 -10.54
C TRP A 148 -4.22 16.77 -11.67
N LEU A 149 -4.47 18.06 -11.84
CA LEU A 149 -3.74 18.91 -12.76
C LEU A 149 -2.82 19.85 -11.98
N ASN A 150 -1.54 19.88 -12.32
CA ASN A 150 -0.64 20.98 -11.97
C ASN A 150 -0.52 21.91 -13.18
N LYS A 151 -0.87 23.17 -13.05
CA LYS A 151 -0.73 24.15 -14.16
C LYS A 151 0.72 24.48 -14.47
N LYS A 152 1.59 24.35 -13.47
CA LYS A 152 3.04 24.52 -13.54
C LYS A 152 3.73 23.48 -12.65
N GLN A 153 5.04 23.39 -12.74
CA GLN A 153 5.82 22.62 -11.78
C GLN A 153 5.67 23.21 -10.39
N VAL A 154 5.50 22.34 -9.38
CA VAL A 154 5.33 22.67 -7.96
C VAL A 154 6.47 22.07 -7.14
N GLY A 155 6.65 22.54 -5.90
CA GLY A 155 7.73 22.08 -5.03
C GLY A 155 7.44 20.74 -4.39
N ASP A 156 6.26 20.58 -3.80
CA ASP A 156 5.84 19.36 -3.10
C ASP A 156 4.35 19.10 -3.28
N VAL A 157 3.99 17.84 -3.48
CA VAL A 157 2.59 17.39 -3.58
C VAL A 157 2.35 16.29 -2.56
N LYS A 158 1.22 16.41 -1.86
CA LYS A 158 0.70 15.38 -0.97
C LYS A 158 -0.78 15.14 -1.21
N LEU A 159 -1.19 13.90 -1.05
CA LEU A 159 -2.59 13.50 -0.98
C LEU A 159 -2.90 13.07 0.44
N LYS A 160 -3.88 13.71 1.04
CA LYS A 160 -4.37 13.37 2.39
C LYS A 160 -5.76 12.78 2.28
N ILE A 161 -5.95 11.59 2.79
CA ILE A 161 -7.23 10.89 2.81
C ILE A 161 -7.77 10.88 4.23
N THR A 162 -9.00 11.35 4.41
CA THR A 162 -9.71 11.36 5.70
C THR A 162 -11.02 10.61 5.59
N ASP A 163 -11.49 10.04 6.70
CA ASP A 163 -12.82 9.44 6.78
C ASP A 163 -13.93 10.50 6.95
N ALA A 164 -15.18 10.03 7.03
CA ALA A 164 -16.34 10.91 7.21
C ALA A 164 -16.33 11.70 8.54
N ALA A 165 -15.57 11.25 9.54
CA ALA A 165 -15.36 11.96 10.80
C ALA A 165 -14.18 12.95 10.76
N GLY A 166 -13.51 13.10 9.61
CA GLY A 166 -12.35 13.96 9.43
C GLY A 166 -11.04 13.37 9.99
N ARG A 167 -11.04 12.11 10.44
CA ARG A 167 -9.83 11.44 10.92
C ARG A 167 -8.94 11.10 9.74
N GLU A 168 -7.65 11.37 9.88
CA GLU A 168 -6.67 10.99 8.88
C GLU A 168 -6.55 9.47 8.77
N ILE A 169 -6.70 8.98 7.55
CA ILE A 169 -6.59 7.56 7.22
C ILE A 169 -5.25 7.27 6.53
N ARG A 170 -4.85 8.13 5.60
CA ARG A 170 -3.65 7.95 4.81
C ARG A 170 -3.09 9.29 4.36
N GLU A 171 -1.78 9.46 4.45
CA GLU A 171 -1.04 10.48 3.71
C GLU A 171 -0.15 9.77 2.67
N ILE A 172 -0.20 10.22 1.43
CA ILE A 172 0.68 9.81 0.34
C ILE A 172 1.51 11.04 -0.03
N ALA A 173 2.82 10.94 0.11
CA ALA A 173 3.76 12.03 -0.10
C ALA A 173 5.04 11.52 -0.79
N ALA A 174 6.07 12.35 -0.86
CA ALA A 174 7.38 11.91 -1.30
C ALA A 174 7.91 10.75 -0.40
N PRO A 175 8.67 9.76 -0.93
CA PRO A 175 9.16 9.73 -2.33
C PRO A 175 8.13 9.23 -3.36
N VAL A 176 6.96 8.68 -2.93
CA VAL A 176 5.96 8.09 -3.85
C VAL A 176 5.47 9.12 -4.87
N LEU A 177 5.15 10.34 -4.42
CA LEU A 177 4.63 11.41 -5.26
C LEU A 177 5.70 12.33 -5.86
N ALA A 178 6.99 12.04 -5.73
CA ALA A 178 8.04 12.93 -6.24
C ALA A 178 7.92 13.24 -7.74
N ALA A 179 7.46 12.28 -8.54
CA ALA A 179 7.19 12.49 -9.96
C ALA A 179 5.93 13.33 -10.24
N GLY A 180 5.03 13.42 -9.28
CA GLY A 180 3.76 14.15 -9.37
C GLY A 180 3.90 15.69 -9.25
N ASN A 181 5.11 16.20 -9.05
CA ASN A 181 5.39 17.64 -8.95
C ASN A 181 5.44 18.34 -10.33
N ARG A 182 5.46 17.58 -11.43
CA ARG A 182 5.56 18.13 -12.80
C ARG A 182 4.27 18.84 -13.21
N ALA A 183 4.41 19.76 -14.14
CA ALA A 183 3.25 20.34 -14.82
C ALA A 183 2.48 19.30 -15.63
N GLY A 184 1.18 19.50 -15.78
CA GLY A 184 0.28 18.61 -16.51
C GLY A 184 -0.57 17.72 -15.59
N VAL A 185 -1.25 16.77 -16.19
CA VAL A 185 -2.06 15.77 -15.48
C VAL A 185 -1.15 14.77 -14.80
N GLN A 186 -1.39 14.57 -13.53
CA GLN A 186 -0.70 13.61 -12.67
C GLN A 186 -1.71 12.63 -12.09
N SER A 187 -1.24 11.43 -11.74
CA SER A 187 -2.07 10.41 -11.11
C SER A 187 -1.29 9.66 -10.04
N ALA A 188 -2.00 9.21 -9.03
CA ALA A 188 -1.47 8.34 -7.98
C ALA A 188 -2.53 7.35 -7.52
N CYS A 189 -2.09 6.22 -6.96
CA CYS A 189 -2.96 5.20 -6.44
C CYS A 189 -2.96 5.18 -4.91
N TRP A 190 -4.16 5.07 -4.35
CA TRP A 190 -4.36 4.69 -2.96
C TRP A 190 -4.77 3.22 -2.88
N ASP A 191 -3.99 2.43 -2.20
CA ASP A 191 -4.16 0.98 -1.99
C ASP A 191 -5.32 0.62 -1.05
N LEU A 192 -6.18 1.58 -0.72
CA LEU A 192 -7.35 1.45 0.18
C LEU A 192 -6.96 0.98 1.59
N ARG A 193 -5.73 1.27 2.00
CA ARG A 193 -5.23 0.95 3.33
C ARG A 193 -5.04 2.20 4.17
N VAL A 194 -5.15 2.01 5.47
CA VAL A 194 -4.72 3.03 6.43
C VAL A 194 -3.20 3.22 6.38
N GLN A 195 -2.70 4.27 7.02
CA GLN A 195 -1.28 4.57 7.09
C GLN A 195 -0.48 3.32 7.53
N PRO A 196 0.58 2.92 6.80
CA PRO A 196 1.44 1.82 7.23
C PRO A 196 2.23 2.20 8.47
N ASN A 197 2.58 1.20 9.26
CA ASN A 197 3.55 1.40 10.33
C ASN A 197 4.94 1.74 9.76
N PRO A 198 5.74 2.52 10.46
CA PRO A 198 7.12 2.76 10.06
C PRO A 198 7.87 1.45 9.87
N ALA A 199 8.71 1.39 8.83
CA ALA A 199 9.60 0.25 8.65
C ALA A 199 10.60 0.20 9.81
N PRO A 200 10.89 -0.99 10.38
CA PRO A 200 11.92 -1.10 11.39
C PRO A 200 13.27 -0.68 10.80
N PRO A 201 14.14 -0.06 11.61
CA PRO A 201 15.45 0.34 11.15
C PRO A 201 16.24 -0.86 10.61
N PRO A 202 17.05 -0.69 9.56
CA PRO A 202 17.84 -1.77 9.01
C PRO A 202 18.79 -2.30 10.08
N VAL A 203 18.81 -3.61 10.26
CA VAL A 203 19.72 -4.26 11.21
C VAL A 203 21.12 -4.28 10.58
N PRO A 204 22.14 -3.60 11.17
CA PRO A 204 23.50 -3.65 10.67
C PRO A 204 24.00 -5.11 10.65
N GLY A 205 24.60 -5.54 9.53
CA GLY A 205 25.15 -6.89 9.39
C GLY A 205 24.24 -7.94 8.74
N ARG A 206 22.97 -7.65 8.50
CA ARG A 206 22.11 -8.45 7.62
C ARG A 206 22.20 -7.91 6.19
N GLY A 207 23.41 -7.98 5.62
CA GLY A 207 23.58 -7.73 4.19
C GLY A 207 22.62 -8.63 3.44
N GLY A 208 21.67 -8.02 2.75
CA GLY A 208 20.80 -8.73 1.84
C GLY A 208 21.66 -9.52 0.88
N ARG A 209 21.77 -10.81 1.12
CA ARG A 209 22.20 -11.73 0.07
C ARG A 209 21.18 -11.54 -1.03
N GLY A 210 21.64 -10.91 -2.11
CA GLY A 210 20.86 -10.49 -3.23
C GLY A 210 19.74 -11.45 -3.54
N GLY A 211 18.54 -10.93 -3.57
CA GLY A 211 17.45 -11.64 -4.18
C GLY A 211 17.94 -12.05 -5.56
N ARG A 212 18.12 -13.35 -5.72
CA ARG A 212 18.30 -13.98 -7.00
C ARG A 212 17.07 -13.54 -7.78
N GLU A 213 17.31 -12.63 -8.72
CA GLU A 213 16.29 -12.23 -9.70
C GLU A 213 15.67 -13.51 -10.23
N GLY A 214 14.41 -13.72 -9.86
CA GLY A 214 13.59 -14.75 -10.47
C GLY A 214 13.40 -14.37 -11.91
N GLN A 215 14.22 -14.95 -12.76
CA GLN A 215 14.08 -14.99 -14.20
C GLN A 215 12.73 -15.64 -14.52
N GLY A 216 11.71 -14.82 -14.69
CA GLY A 216 10.44 -15.16 -15.31
C GLY A 216 10.43 -14.47 -16.68
N GLY A 217 10.67 -15.23 -17.72
CA GLY A 217 11.05 -14.81 -19.05
C GLY A 217 10.12 -13.82 -19.74
N ALA A 218 10.74 -12.82 -20.31
CA ALA A 218 10.41 -12.27 -21.63
C ALA A 218 11.74 -11.87 -22.27
N THR A 219 12.29 -12.77 -23.07
CA THR A 219 13.40 -12.49 -23.97
C THR A 219 12.92 -11.65 -25.13
N GLY A 220 13.34 -10.41 -25.17
CA GLY A 220 13.17 -9.50 -26.30
C GLY A 220 14.22 -8.41 -26.25
N ALA A 221 15.34 -8.72 -26.84
CA ALA A 221 16.45 -7.91 -27.38
C ALA A 221 16.52 -6.40 -27.07
N GLY A 222 17.66 -5.95 -26.50
CA GLY A 222 18.14 -4.57 -26.57
C GLY A 222 18.53 -4.01 -25.20
N ALA A 223 19.73 -4.42 -24.71
CA ALA A 223 20.35 -3.77 -23.56
C ALA A 223 21.00 -2.48 -24.02
N GLU A 224 20.59 -1.36 -23.42
CA GLU A 224 21.46 -0.21 -23.14
C GLU A 224 20.69 0.78 -22.23
N GLY A 225 21.25 1.09 -21.05
CA GLY A 225 20.78 2.11 -20.13
C GLY A 225 20.10 1.55 -18.88
N ALA A 226 20.60 1.91 -17.71
CA ALA A 226 19.99 1.63 -16.43
C ALA A 226 18.56 2.24 -16.39
N GLU A 227 17.58 1.41 -16.66
CA GLU A 227 16.16 1.82 -16.65
C GLU A 227 15.73 2.08 -15.21
N THR A 228 15.33 3.33 -14.94
CA THR A 228 14.45 3.68 -13.82
C THR A 228 13.25 2.71 -13.82
N PRO A 229 12.80 2.22 -12.64
CA PRO A 229 11.65 1.32 -12.58
C PRO A 229 10.52 1.90 -13.42
N ALA A 230 10.02 1.11 -14.39
CA ALA A 230 8.94 1.53 -15.27
C ALA A 230 7.79 2.04 -14.40
N GLN A 231 7.46 3.33 -14.53
CA GLN A 231 6.30 3.89 -13.86
C GLN A 231 5.07 3.15 -14.36
N SER A 232 4.25 2.67 -13.44
CA SER A 232 2.96 2.10 -13.79
C SER A 232 2.19 3.08 -14.68
N PRO A 233 1.55 2.62 -15.76
CA PRO A 233 0.74 3.47 -16.64
C PRO A 233 -0.39 4.20 -15.89
N PHE A 234 -0.77 3.72 -14.72
CA PHE A 234 -1.81 4.30 -13.87
C PHE A 234 -1.30 5.39 -12.91
N GLY A 235 0.00 5.63 -12.83
CA GLY A 235 0.58 6.68 -12.01
C GLY A 235 1.43 6.20 -10.83
N ALA A 236 1.75 7.14 -9.95
CA ALA A 236 2.60 6.91 -8.80
C ALA A 236 1.92 5.98 -7.76
N GLY A 237 2.66 5.04 -7.23
CA GLY A 237 2.15 4.10 -6.22
C GLY A 237 1.17 3.03 -6.75
N CYS A 238 0.92 3.01 -8.06
CA CYS A 238 -0.01 2.08 -8.70
C CYS A 238 0.63 0.71 -9.03
N GLY A 239 1.91 0.55 -8.82
CA GLY A 239 2.57 -0.75 -8.94
C GLY A 239 2.11 -1.69 -7.83
N VAL A 240 2.06 -3.00 -8.11
CA VAL A 240 1.89 -4.00 -7.05
C VAL A 240 3.08 -3.86 -6.11
N PRO A 241 2.88 -3.57 -4.80
CA PRO A 241 4.00 -3.48 -3.87
C PRO A 241 4.85 -4.74 -3.98
N ALA A 242 6.16 -4.58 -4.15
CA ALA A 242 7.10 -5.69 -4.17
C ALA A 242 6.91 -6.48 -2.85
N GLY A 243 6.29 -7.65 -2.92
CA GLY A 243 5.91 -8.47 -1.76
C GLY A 243 4.44 -8.93 -1.72
N GLN A 244 3.55 -8.36 -2.55
CA GLN A 244 2.17 -8.87 -2.72
C GLN A 244 1.98 -9.75 -3.98
N GLY A 245 2.96 -9.85 -4.84
CA GLY A 245 3.02 -10.85 -5.89
C GLY A 245 3.15 -12.23 -5.25
N GLY A 246 2.07 -12.99 -5.27
CA GLY A 246 1.83 -14.33 -4.74
C GLY A 246 3.01 -15.29 -4.61
N GLY A 247 3.84 -15.04 -3.67
CA GLY A 247 4.84 -15.95 -3.18
C GLY A 247 4.87 -15.79 -1.68
N GLY A 248 4.24 -16.72 -0.95
CA GLY A 248 4.40 -16.88 0.49
C GLY A 248 5.85 -17.17 0.83
N GLY A 249 6.70 -16.18 0.66
CA GLY A 249 8.03 -16.20 1.24
C GLY A 249 7.87 -16.06 2.75
N PHE A 250 8.05 -17.12 3.46
CA PHE A 250 8.24 -17.19 4.91
C PHE A 250 9.52 -16.44 5.34
N GLY A 251 9.84 -15.34 4.76
CA GLY A 251 10.89 -14.42 5.17
C GLY A 251 10.27 -13.33 6.02
N GLY A 252 10.42 -13.40 7.34
CA GLY A 252 9.84 -12.54 8.37
C GLY A 252 10.19 -11.06 8.28
N GLY A 253 9.88 -10.40 7.19
CA GLY A 253 9.72 -8.97 7.15
C GLY A 253 8.37 -8.62 7.77
N ALA A 254 8.38 -7.85 8.85
CA ALA A 254 7.16 -7.37 9.47
C ALA A 254 6.29 -6.70 8.38
N ASN A 255 5.09 -7.27 8.14
CA ASN A 255 4.11 -6.65 7.26
C ASN A 255 3.64 -5.31 7.86
N THR A 256 4.28 -4.21 7.46
CA THR A 256 3.98 -2.87 7.96
C THR A 256 2.71 -2.27 7.36
N ALA A 257 2.17 -2.86 6.29
CA ALA A 257 0.98 -2.37 5.61
C ALA A 257 -0.20 -2.20 6.57
N GLY A 258 -0.95 -1.11 6.42
CA GLY A 258 -2.17 -0.87 7.18
C GLY A 258 -3.30 -1.82 6.82
N PRO A 259 -4.32 -1.96 7.70
CA PRO A 259 -5.57 -2.62 7.35
C PRO A 259 -6.26 -1.96 6.16
N PHE A 260 -7.03 -2.76 5.42
CA PHE A 260 -7.94 -2.20 4.42
C PHE A 260 -9.04 -1.39 5.10
N VAL A 261 -9.40 -0.28 4.51
CA VAL A 261 -10.55 0.51 4.94
C VAL A 261 -11.86 -0.25 4.68
N ILE A 262 -12.96 0.22 5.22
CA ILE A 262 -14.31 -0.30 4.94
C ILE A 262 -15.01 0.55 3.89
N GLY A 263 -16.03 0.03 3.24
CA GLY A 263 -16.86 0.80 2.31
C GLY A 263 -17.42 2.06 2.98
N GLY A 264 -17.40 3.17 2.24
CA GLY A 264 -17.84 4.47 2.74
C GLY A 264 -17.41 5.62 1.85
N VAL A 265 -17.64 6.84 2.33
CA VAL A 265 -17.18 8.07 1.66
C VAL A 265 -15.99 8.60 2.42
N TYR A 266 -14.91 8.80 1.68
CA TYR A 266 -13.66 9.40 2.15
C TYR A 266 -13.47 10.76 1.49
N SER A 267 -12.69 11.64 2.11
CA SER A 267 -12.30 12.90 1.51
C SER A 267 -10.83 12.85 1.11
N VAL A 268 -10.56 13.16 -0.15
CA VAL A 268 -9.19 13.29 -0.69
C VAL A 268 -8.87 14.75 -0.79
N SER A 269 -7.85 15.21 -0.09
CA SER A 269 -7.33 16.57 -0.14
C SER A 269 -6.00 16.60 -0.90
N LEU A 270 -5.90 17.47 -1.89
CA LEU A 270 -4.65 17.78 -2.58
C LEU A 270 -3.96 18.92 -1.85
N ILE A 271 -2.75 18.67 -1.41
CA ILE A 271 -1.90 19.64 -0.71
C ILE A 271 -0.70 19.91 -1.61
N VAL A 272 -0.50 21.20 -1.94
CA VAL A 272 0.61 21.68 -2.77
C VAL A 272 1.39 22.70 -1.96
N ASP A 273 2.69 22.52 -1.84
CA ASP A 273 3.59 23.41 -1.09
C ASP A 273 3.06 23.72 0.33
N GLY A 274 2.55 22.69 0.99
CA GLY A 274 2.01 22.77 2.35
C GLY A 274 0.61 23.38 2.49
N LYS A 275 -0.05 23.77 1.37
CA LYS A 275 -1.41 24.33 1.39
C LYS A 275 -2.41 23.37 0.74
N THR A 276 -3.55 23.16 1.39
CA THR A 276 -4.66 22.43 0.77
C THR A 276 -5.28 23.29 -0.33
N VAL A 277 -5.19 22.81 -1.57
CA VAL A 277 -5.67 23.53 -2.75
C VAL A 277 -7.04 23.06 -3.23
N ASP A 278 -7.37 21.80 -2.99
CA ASP A 278 -8.68 21.22 -3.34
C ASP A 278 -8.99 19.99 -2.47
N THR A 279 -10.28 19.67 -2.32
CA THR A 279 -10.75 18.48 -1.61
C THR A 279 -11.96 17.91 -2.35
N ARG A 280 -11.95 16.60 -2.59
CA ARG A 280 -13.01 15.87 -3.29
C ARG A 280 -13.42 14.62 -2.52
N PRO A 281 -14.70 14.24 -2.58
CA PRO A 281 -15.14 12.96 -2.04
C PRO A 281 -14.67 11.81 -2.92
N LEU A 282 -14.28 10.71 -2.29
CA LEU A 282 -14.00 9.42 -2.92
C LEU A 282 -14.92 8.38 -2.30
N ARG A 283 -15.76 7.76 -3.11
CA ARG A 283 -16.61 6.66 -2.68
C ARG A 283 -15.89 5.33 -2.82
N VAL A 284 -15.79 4.60 -1.72
CA VAL A 284 -15.28 3.22 -1.70
C VAL A 284 -16.46 2.30 -1.46
N ASN A 285 -16.69 1.39 -2.38
CA ASN A 285 -17.72 0.36 -2.27
C ASN A 285 -17.09 -0.94 -1.76
N ASP A 286 -17.82 -1.66 -0.93
CA ASP A 286 -17.42 -3.01 -0.53
C ASP A 286 -17.48 -3.97 -1.70
N ASP A 287 -16.73 -5.07 -1.59
CA ASP A 287 -16.77 -6.18 -2.55
C ASP A 287 -18.20 -6.78 -2.56
N PRO A 288 -18.90 -6.73 -3.70
CA PRO A 288 -20.27 -7.25 -3.80
C PRO A 288 -20.36 -8.78 -3.66
N GLU A 289 -19.26 -9.51 -3.88
CA GLU A 289 -19.22 -10.96 -3.75
C GLU A 289 -19.00 -11.43 -2.30
N VAL A 290 -18.61 -10.51 -1.40
CA VAL A 290 -18.35 -10.84 0.00
C VAL A 290 -19.59 -10.56 0.85
N VAL A 291 -20.28 -11.62 1.24
CA VAL A 291 -21.49 -11.54 2.08
C VAL A 291 -21.08 -11.29 3.54
N LEU A 292 -20.89 -10.03 3.90
CA LEU A 292 -20.65 -9.57 5.26
C LEU A 292 -21.52 -8.36 5.55
N THR A 293 -22.10 -8.31 6.73
CA THR A 293 -22.85 -7.15 7.20
C THR A 293 -21.89 -5.98 7.49
N SER A 294 -22.40 -4.76 7.49
CA SER A 294 -21.62 -3.56 7.86
C SER A 294 -21.08 -3.64 9.29
N VAL A 295 -21.82 -4.28 10.20
CA VAL A 295 -21.41 -4.50 11.60
C VAL A 295 -20.22 -5.45 11.68
N GLU A 296 -20.25 -6.55 10.93
CA GLU A 296 -19.13 -7.52 10.86
C GLU A 296 -17.89 -6.88 10.23
N ARG A 297 -18.06 -6.16 9.13
CA ARG A 297 -16.95 -5.43 8.49
C ARG A 297 -16.30 -4.44 9.46
N LYS A 298 -17.13 -3.66 10.16
CA LYS A 298 -16.61 -2.71 11.16
C LYS A 298 -15.89 -3.43 12.30
N ARG A 299 -16.43 -4.50 12.83
CA ARG A 299 -15.80 -5.29 13.89
C ARG A 299 -14.43 -5.82 13.44
N MET A 300 -14.35 -6.39 12.23
CA MET A 300 -13.08 -6.88 11.67
C MET A 300 -12.07 -5.75 11.49
N PHE A 301 -12.52 -4.62 11.00
CA PHE A 301 -11.68 -3.43 10.84
C PHE A 301 -11.16 -2.94 12.19
N ASP A 302 -12.01 -2.82 13.21
CA ASP A 302 -11.62 -2.37 14.55
C ASP A 302 -10.57 -3.34 15.16
N MET A 303 -10.77 -4.66 15.04
CA MET A 303 -9.80 -5.68 15.46
C MET A 303 -8.47 -5.55 14.71
N ALA A 304 -8.52 -5.33 13.39
CA ALA A 304 -7.32 -5.17 12.57
C ALA A 304 -6.57 -3.88 12.94
N MET A 305 -7.28 -2.79 13.24
CA MET A 305 -6.69 -1.53 13.72
C MET A 305 -6.02 -1.68 15.09
N GLU A 306 -6.62 -2.43 16.01
CA GLU A 306 -5.99 -2.71 17.31
C GLU A 306 -4.67 -3.48 17.14
N ILE A 307 -4.65 -4.51 16.30
CA ILE A 307 -3.41 -5.26 16.00
C ILE A 307 -2.38 -4.36 15.29
N HIS A 308 -2.83 -3.51 14.38
CA HIS A 308 -1.97 -2.58 13.67
C HIS A 308 -1.28 -1.59 14.62
N ALA A 309 -2.01 -1.09 15.62
CA ALA A 309 -1.47 -0.21 16.66
C ALA A 309 -0.52 -0.92 17.63
N LEU A 310 -0.72 -2.21 17.90
CA LEU A 310 0.17 -3.02 18.75
C LEU A 310 1.45 -3.45 18.04
N GLN A 311 1.41 -3.60 16.73
CA GLN A 311 2.52 -4.14 15.94
C GLN A 311 3.86 -3.42 16.13
N PRO A 312 3.96 -2.07 16.08
CA PRO A 312 5.23 -1.38 16.30
C PRO A 312 5.85 -1.73 17.65
N ARG A 313 5.04 -1.79 18.70
CA ARG A 313 5.48 -2.09 20.07
C ARG A 313 6.02 -3.51 20.21
N VAL A 314 5.37 -4.47 19.54
CA VAL A 314 5.86 -5.86 19.47
C VAL A 314 7.16 -5.93 18.66
N THR A 315 7.26 -5.16 17.59
CA THR A 315 8.48 -5.10 16.77
C THR A 315 9.64 -4.47 17.55
N ASP A 316 9.39 -3.37 18.26
CA ASP A 316 10.39 -2.69 19.08
C ASP A 316 10.86 -3.58 20.24
N ALA A 317 9.92 -4.30 20.86
CA ALA A 317 10.25 -5.27 21.91
C ALA A 317 11.13 -6.42 21.39
N ALA A 318 10.79 -6.97 20.22
CA ALA A 318 11.60 -8.02 19.60
C ALA A 318 13.00 -7.51 19.19
N ALA A 319 13.08 -6.28 18.69
CA ALA A 319 14.36 -5.64 18.33
C ALA A 319 15.25 -5.38 19.55
N ALA A 320 14.67 -4.84 20.63
CA ALA A 320 15.38 -4.60 21.89
C ALA A 320 15.92 -5.91 22.49
N HIS A 321 15.07 -6.94 22.59
CA HIS A 321 15.47 -8.26 23.03
C HIS A 321 16.60 -8.86 22.14
N GLY A 322 16.45 -8.80 20.82
CA GLY A 322 17.46 -9.31 19.88
C GLY A 322 18.79 -8.58 19.97
N SER A 323 18.77 -7.26 20.21
CA SER A 323 19.96 -6.44 20.43
C SER A 323 20.70 -6.86 21.70
N LEU A 324 19.98 -6.96 22.83
CA LEU A 324 20.57 -7.41 24.11
C LEU A 324 21.15 -8.82 23.98
N THR A 325 20.39 -9.76 23.42
CA THR A 325 20.83 -11.15 23.26
C THR A 325 22.14 -11.26 22.49
N ARG A 326 22.28 -10.51 21.39
CA ARG A 326 23.49 -10.47 20.57
C ARG A 326 24.66 -9.91 21.35
N GLN A 327 24.51 -8.75 21.97
CA GLN A 327 25.57 -8.10 22.75
C GLN A 327 26.03 -8.99 23.92
N ILE A 328 25.11 -9.63 24.61
CA ILE A 328 25.45 -10.56 25.71
C ILE A 328 26.22 -11.77 25.22
N ALA A 329 25.88 -12.33 24.05
CA ALA A 329 26.62 -13.44 23.46
C ALA A 329 28.06 -13.03 23.07
N GLU A 330 28.24 -11.83 22.49
CA GLU A 330 29.55 -11.25 22.16
C GLU A 330 30.39 -10.99 23.43
N LEU A 331 29.77 -10.41 24.48
CA LEU A 331 30.42 -10.17 25.76
C LEU A 331 30.81 -11.47 26.45
N ALA A 332 29.96 -12.50 26.43
CA ALA A 332 30.28 -13.82 27.00
C ALA A 332 31.51 -14.44 26.36
N THR A 333 31.63 -14.31 25.03
CA THR A 333 32.83 -14.77 24.31
C THR A 333 34.08 -13.99 24.72
N THR A 334 33.97 -12.66 24.80
CA THR A 334 35.09 -11.78 25.19
C THR A 334 35.55 -12.03 26.63
N ILE A 335 34.59 -12.20 27.55
CA ILE A 335 34.85 -12.43 29.00
C ILE A 335 35.42 -13.83 29.25
N GLY A 336 35.05 -14.82 28.44
CA GLY A 336 35.53 -16.21 28.60
C GLY A 336 37.04 -16.37 28.59
N GLY A 337 37.75 -15.52 27.81
CA GLY A 337 39.21 -15.51 27.70
C GLY A 337 39.93 -14.58 28.68
N ARG A 338 39.19 -13.82 29.54
CA ARG A 338 39.77 -12.82 30.46
C ARG A 338 39.87 -13.35 31.90
N ASN A 339 41.09 -13.29 32.49
CA ASN A 339 41.33 -13.69 33.89
C ASN A 339 41.19 -12.55 34.90
N ASP A 340 41.16 -11.31 34.42
CA ASP A 340 41.00 -10.10 35.25
C ASP A 340 39.56 -9.79 35.65
N ILE A 341 38.60 -10.57 35.15
CA ILE A 341 37.17 -10.40 35.46
C ILE A 341 36.75 -11.37 36.55
N PRO A 342 36.22 -10.86 37.69
CA PRO A 342 35.73 -11.68 38.78
C PRO A 342 34.67 -12.71 38.38
N ALA A 343 34.61 -13.80 39.13
CA ALA A 343 33.66 -14.88 38.86
C ALA A 343 32.19 -14.47 39.06
N ASP A 344 31.89 -13.55 39.95
CA ASP A 344 30.57 -13.00 40.19
C ASP A 344 30.03 -12.18 39.01
N VAL A 345 30.93 -11.45 38.34
CA VAL A 345 30.57 -10.70 37.11
C VAL A 345 30.27 -11.67 35.97
N LYS A 346 31.05 -12.74 35.82
CA LYS A 346 30.78 -13.82 34.84
C LYS A 346 29.43 -14.49 35.13
N ALA A 347 29.18 -14.80 36.42
CA ALA A 347 27.93 -15.41 36.86
C ALA A 347 26.70 -14.47 36.59
N SER A 348 26.87 -13.18 36.80
CA SER A 348 25.82 -12.17 36.51
C SER A 348 25.49 -12.09 35.02
N LEU A 349 26.50 -12.13 34.17
CA LEU A 349 26.30 -12.16 32.72
C LEU A 349 25.56 -13.43 32.27
N ASP A 350 25.94 -14.61 32.82
CA ASP A 350 25.29 -15.87 32.52
C ASP A 350 23.83 -15.92 33.00
N ALA A 351 23.57 -15.40 34.21
CA ALA A 351 22.22 -15.25 34.74
C ALA A 351 21.35 -14.38 33.83
N PHE A 352 21.88 -13.24 33.39
CA PHE A 352 21.17 -12.35 32.49
C PHE A 352 20.95 -12.97 31.09
N SER A 353 21.91 -13.73 30.58
CA SER A 353 21.74 -14.50 29.35
C SER A 353 20.58 -15.50 29.44
N LYS A 354 20.44 -16.21 30.59
CA LYS A 354 19.33 -17.11 30.86
C LYS A 354 17.98 -16.37 30.96
N GLU A 355 17.97 -15.20 31.58
CA GLU A 355 16.78 -14.34 31.65
C GLU A 355 16.31 -13.94 30.23
N LEU A 356 17.21 -13.49 29.37
CA LEU A 356 16.88 -13.19 27.98
C LEU A 356 16.41 -14.45 27.22
N ALA A 357 17.04 -15.59 27.42
CA ALA A 357 16.63 -16.83 26.77
C ALA A 357 15.20 -17.26 27.17
N ALA A 358 14.79 -17.01 28.42
CA ALA A 358 13.41 -17.26 28.86
C ALA A 358 12.36 -16.36 28.21
N LEU A 359 12.75 -15.16 27.78
CA LEU A 359 11.86 -14.21 27.06
C LEU A 359 11.78 -14.52 25.55
N ALA A 360 12.79 -15.16 24.98
CA ALA A 360 12.89 -15.41 23.53
C ALA A 360 11.64 -16.08 22.93
N PRO A 361 11.05 -17.16 23.49
CA PRO A 361 9.87 -17.80 22.92
C PRO A 361 8.67 -16.88 22.82
N LYS A 362 8.56 -15.90 23.73
CA LYS A 362 7.45 -14.94 23.77
C LYS A 362 7.59 -13.83 22.73
N LEU A 363 8.80 -13.37 22.44
CA LEU A 363 9.06 -12.16 21.67
C LEU A 363 9.53 -12.44 20.24
N THR A 364 10.40 -13.43 20.06
CA THR A 364 11.09 -13.65 18.79
C THR A 364 10.77 -15.01 18.18
N GLN A 365 10.85 -15.11 16.87
CA GLN A 365 10.82 -16.41 16.22
C GLN A 365 12.12 -17.18 16.53
N PRO A 366 12.08 -18.48 16.82
CA PRO A 366 13.28 -19.28 16.87
C PRO A 366 14.04 -19.13 15.54
N GLN A 367 15.27 -18.68 15.60
CA GLN A 367 16.15 -18.74 14.42
C GLN A 367 16.37 -20.22 14.11
N GLY A 368 15.68 -20.71 13.10
CA GLY A 368 15.88 -22.06 12.59
C GLY A 368 17.34 -22.24 12.21
N GLY A 369 18.04 -23.11 12.94
CA GLY A 369 19.38 -23.55 12.58
C GLY A 369 19.36 -24.03 11.13
N ARG A 370 20.43 -23.73 10.38
CA ARG A 370 20.70 -24.27 9.05
C ARG A 370 20.83 -25.80 9.16
N GLY A 371 19.73 -26.51 9.04
CA GLY A 371 19.74 -27.97 9.06
C GLY A 371 18.35 -28.51 8.71
N GLY A 372 18.21 -28.86 7.46
CA GLY A 372 17.40 -29.89 6.88
C GLY A 372 15.96 -30.08 7.35
N GLY A 373 15.06 -30.12 6.39
CA GLY A 373 13.78 -30.81 6.51
C GLY A 373 12.59 -29.89 6.72
N GLY A 374 11.82 -29.67 5.64
CA GLY A 374 10.51 -29.04 5.65
C GLY A 374 9.54 -29.77 6.59
N GLY A 375 9.55 -29.40 7.86
CA GLY A 375 8.53 -29.76 8.83
C GLY A 375 7.32 -28.83 8.62
N ARG A 376 6.25 -29.37 8.05
CA ARG A 376 4.93 -28.74 8.06
C ARG A 376 4.50 -28.51 9.51
N GLY A 377 4.28 -27.23 9.90
CA GLY A 377 3.22 -26.91 10.84
C GLY A 377 3.53 -26.82 12.31
N GLY A 378 4.60 -26.11 12.73
CA GLY A 378 4.58 -25.47 14.05
C GLY A 378 4.21 -24.00 13.88
N ALA A 379 3.00 -23.61 14.26
CA ALA A 379 2.68 -22.19 14.38
C ALA A 379 3.68 -21.57 15.36
N SER A 380 4.50 -20.61 14.90
CA SER A 380 5.45 -19.95 15.79
C SER A 380 4.68 -19.28 16.93
N GLU A 381 5.01 -19.61 18.18
CA GLU A 381 4.35 -19.08 19.36
C GLU A 381 4.73 -17.63 19.67
N SER A 382 5.68 -17.05 18.92
CA SER A 382 6.14 -15.69 19.15
C SER A 382 5.06 -14.64 18.86
N LEU A 383 5.06 -13.56 19.64
CA LEU A 383 4.12 -12.44 19.43
C LEU A 383 4.24 -11.83 18.04
N VAL A 384 5.45 -11.73 17.48
CA VAL A 384 5.67 -11.22 16.12
C VAL A 384 4.92 -12.06 15.09
N ALA A 385 4.99 -13.39 15.20
CA ALA A 385 4.28 -14.30 14.29
C ALA A 385 2.77 -14.23 14.48
N LYS A 386 2.29 -14.19 15.73
CA LYS A 386 0.87 -14.09 16.06
C LYS A 386 0.26 -12.77 15.56
N VAL A 387 0.99 -11.64 15.68
CA VAL A 387 0.58 -10.35 15.11
C VAL A 387 0.40 -10.47 13.59
N GLY A 388 1.38 -11.05 12.90
CA GLY A 388 1.29 -11.27 11.44
C GLY A 388 0.10 -12.16 11.06
N GLN A 389 -0.11 -13.26 11.77
CA GLN A 389 -1.22 -14.19 11.55
C GLN A 389 -2.59 -13.52 11.77
N ALA A 390 -2.76 -12.84 12.91
CA ALA A 390 -3.99 -12.14 13.24
C ALA A 390 -4.30 -11.05 12.21
N LYS A 391 -3.31 -10.21 11.88
CA LYS A 391 -3.44 -9.12 10.91
C LYS A 391 -3.82 -9.63 9.52
N ASN A 392 -3.09 -10.62 9.00
CA ASN A 392 -3.36 -11.18 7.69
C ASN A 392 -4.74 -11.86 7.62
N GLY A 393 -5.12 -12.60 8.66
CA GLY A 393 -6.44 -13.25 8.71
C GLY A 393 -7.59 -12.25 8.78
N LEU A 394 -7.46 -11.17 9.55
CA LEU A 394 -8.45 -10.10 9.63
C LEU A 394 -8.57 -9.31 8.33
N MET A 395 -7.50 -9.22 7.54
CA MET A 395 -7.48 -8.53 6.26
C MET A 395 -7.83 -9.44 5.06
N ALA A 396 -8.15 -10.70 5.28
CA ALA A 396 -8.45 -11.64 4.19
C ALA A 396 -9.76 -11.36 3.46
N GLY A 397 -10.60 -10.45 3.97
CA GLY A 397 -11.86 -10.05 3.33
C GLY A 397 -13.03 -11.00 3.56
N MET A 398 -12.86 -12.02 4.38
CA MET A 398 -13.91 -12.97 4.79
C MET A 398 -14.02 -12.98 6.31
N SER A 399 -15.11 -13.55 6.85
CA SER A 399 -15.21 -13.78 8.29
C SER A 399 -13.96 -14.49 8.83
N PRO A 400 -13.35 -13.96 9.90
CA PRO A 400 -12.12 -14.56 10.44
C PRO A 400 -12.43 -15.93 11.03
N GLY A 401 -11.64 -16.92 10.66
CA GLY A 401 -11.72 -18.24 11.29
C GLY A 401 -11.23 -18.22 12.74
N ASP A 402 -11.59 -19.26 13.51
CA ASP A 402 -11.26 -19.38 14.93
C ASP A 402 -9.76 -19.17 15.25
N GLN A 403 -8.89 -19.64 14.37
CA GLN A 403 -7.44 -19.45 14.52
C GLN A 403 -7.04 -17.97 14.48
N THR A 404 -7.65 -17.18 13.61
CA THR A 404 -7.41 -15.73 13.53
C THR A 404 -7.90 -15.02 14.79
N VAL A 405 -9.09 -15.38 15.27
CA VAL A 405 -9.69 -14.80 16.49
C VAL A 405 -8.86 -15.16 17.72
N ARG A 406 -8.37 -16.40 17.81
CA ARG A 406 -7.44 -16.82 18.89
C ARG A 406 -6.15 -16.02 18.84
N ALA A 407 -5.50 -15.94 17.68
CA ALA A 407 -4.28 -15.15 17.52
C ALA A 407 -4.47 -13.69 17.92
N TYR A 408 -5.58 -13.06 17.52
CA TYR A 408 -5.93 -11.70 17.94
C TYR A 408 -6.04 -11.59 19.47
N THR A 409 -6.79 -12.51 20.09
CA THR A 409 -7.02 -12.49 21.56
C THR A 409 -5.71 -12.69 22.33
N GLU A 410 -4.88 -13.61 21.87
CA GLU A 410 -3.57 -13.90 22.46
C GLU A 410 -2.62 -12.72 22.33
N VAL A 411 -2.51 -12.08 21.18
CA VAL A 411 -1.68 -10.88 20.99
C VAL A 411 -2.11 -9.78 21.96
N LYS A 412 -3.41 -9.52 22.04
CA LYS A 412 -3.96 -8.48 22.91
C LYS A 412 -3.66 -8.75 24.40
N ALA A 413 -3.75 -10.01 24.82
CA ALA A 413 -3.53 -10.42 26.21
C ALA A 413 -2.04 -10.53 26.59
N GLN A 414 -1.20 -10.98 25.65
CA GLN A 414 0.21 -11.31 25.94
C GLN A 414 1.14 -10.11 25.73
N THR A 415 0.83 -9.19 24.80
CA THR A 415 1.70 -8.06 24.48
C THR A 415 2.03 -7.18 25.69
N PRO A 416 1.06 -6.73 26.51
CA PRO A 416 1.38 -5.91 27.68
C PRO A 416 2.32 -6.61 28.67
N LYS A 417 2.09 -7.90 28.92
CA LYS A 417 2.91 -8.71 29.85
C LYS A 417 4.33 -8.88 29.32
N ALA A 418 4.47 -9.20 28.03
CA ALA A 418 5.79 -9.39 27.42
C ALA A 418 6.62 -8.08 27.42
N ILE A 419 5.96 -6.91 27.26
CA ILE A 419 6.62 -5.61 27.34
C ILE A 419 7.06 -5.30 28.78
N VAL A 420 6.24 -5.62 29.77
CA VAL A 420 6.62 -5.45 31.18
C VAL A 420 7.83 -6.34 31.53
N ASP A 421 7.78 -7.61 31.16
CA ASP A 421 8.89 -8.56 31.40
C ASP A 421 10.19 -8.08 30.72
N LEU A 422 10.09 -7.60 29.47
CA LEU A 422 11.24 -7.07 28.75
C LEU A 422 11.78 -5.79 29.39
N ASN A 423 10.92 -4.87 29.82
CA ASN A 423 11.37 -3.62 30.47
C ASN A 423 12.07 -3.88 31.82
N ALA A 424 11.66 -4.94 32.54
CA ALA A 424 12.38 -5.40 33.71
C ALA A 424 13.79 -5.92 33.32
N ALA A 425 13.91 -6.69 32.27
CA ALA A 425 15.21 -7.14 31.75
C ALA A 425 16.08 -5.95 31.27
N ILE A 426 15.50 -4.91 30.65
CA ILE A 426 16.21 -3.68 30.26
C ILE A 426 16.75 -2.95 31.49
N ALA A 427 16.00 -2.90 32.57
CA ALA A 427 16.49 -2.32 33.87
C ALA A 427 17.66 -3.14 34.44
N ASN A 428 17.58 -4.49 34.39
CA ASN A 428 18.68 -5.36 34.80
C ASN A 428 19.90 -5.15 33.92
N ALA A 429 19.73 -4.98 32.57
CA ALA A 429 20.79 -4.65 31.66
C ALA A 429 21.49 -3.33 31.99
N THR A 430 20.75 -2.33 32.49
CA THR A 430 21.34 -1.04 32.92
C THR A 430 22.27 -1.25 34.11
N THR A 431 21.84 -2.02 35.08
CA THR A 431 22.68 -2.37 36.26
C THR A 431 23.93 -3.15 35.85
N LEU A 432 23.76 -4.14 34.98
CA LEU A 432 24.87 -4.95 34.47
C LEU A 432 25.84 -4.11 33.64
N SER A 433 25.38 -3.18 32.82
CA SER A 433 26.19 -2.25 32.03
C SER A 433 27.11 -1.40 32.94
N GLY A 434 26.59 -0.89 34.06
CA GLY A 434 27.38 -0.17 35.06
C GLY A 434 28.49 -1.02 35.71
N THR A 435 28.22 -2.30 35.90
CA THR A 435 29.23 -3.26 36.40
C THR A 435 30.30 -3.60 35.34
N LEU A 436 29.90 -3.84 34.13
CA LEU A 436 30.79 -4.17 33.01
C LEU A 436 31.72 -2.99 32.63
N ALA A 437 31.24 -1.77 32.74
CA ALA A 437 32.00 -0.55 32.47
C ALA A 437 33.29 -0.44 33.33
N LYS A 438 33.30 -0.99 34.55
CA LYS A 438 34.49 -1.05 35.42
C LYS A 438 35.63 -1.88 34.84
N TYR A 439 35.33 -2.76 33.87
CA TYR A 439 36.27 -3.65 33.18
C TYR A 439 36.48 -3.26 31.73
N ASN A 440 36.14 -2.01 31.35
CA ASN A 440 36.18 -1.52 29.96
C ASN A 440 35.36 -2.35 28.97
N LEU A 441 34.22 -2.88 29.43
CA LEU A 441 33.26 -3.59 28.63
C LEU A 441 32.00 -2.75 28.47
N THR A 442 31.51 -2.62 27.23
CA THR A 442 30.35 -1.78 26.91
C THR A 442 29.15 -2.65 26.60
N LEU A 443 28.04 -2.40 27.31
CA LEU A 443 26.70 -2.92 26.97
C LEU A 443 25.80 -1.74 26.65
N THR A 444 25.37 -1.65 25.39
CA THR A 444 24.42 -0.62 24.97
C THR A 444 23.00 -1.05 25.32
N VAL A 445 22.40 -0.36 26.28
CA VAL A 445 21.06 -0.68 26.77
C VAL A 445 20.01 0.04 25.93
N PRO A 446 19.03 -0.66 25.33
CA PRO A 446 17.94 -0.04 24.59
C PRO A 446 17.01 0.74 25.53
N GLN A 447 16.26 1.70 24.95
CA GLN A 447 15.24 2.41 25.71
C GLN A 447 14.06 1.47 26.05
N PRO A 448 13.40 1.67 27.21
CA PRO A 448 12.20 0.90 27.54
C PRO A 448 11.10 1.07 26.48
N VAL A 449 10.44 -0.04 26.16
CA VAL A 449 9.35 -0.05 25.21
C VAL A 449 8.08 0.48 25.87
N LYS A 450 7.42 1.45 25.24
CA LYS A 450 6.18 2.04 25.75
C LYS A 450 5.08 0.97 25.81
N ALA A 451 4.50 0.77 27.00
CA ALA A 451 3.36 -0.14 27.15
C ALA A 451 2.16 0.32 26.28
N PRO A 452 1.34 -0.61 25.77
CA PRO A 452 0.09 -0.24 25.11
C PRO A 452 -0.82 0.50 26.08
N ASP A 453 -1.50 1.55 25.61
CA ASP A 453 -2.56 2.19 26.38
C ASP A 453 -3.70 1.16 26.54
N VAL A 454 -3.77 0.51 27.68
CA VAL A 454 -4.87 -0.41 28.01
C VAL A 454 -6.08 0.48 28.25
N ALA A 455 -7.02 0.51 27.32
CA ALA A 455 -8.33 1.10 27.61
C ALA A 455 -8.90 0.38 28.85
N PRO A 456 -9.31 1.10 29.91
CA PRO A 456 -9.85 0.46 31.10
C PRO A 456 -11.03 -0.42 30.67
N ALA A 457 -10.99 -1.69 31.07
CA ALA A 457 -12.09 -2.63 30.85
C ALA A 457 -13.36 -1.96 31.40
N GLY A 458 -14.32 -1.67 30.51
CA GLY A 458 -15.56 -1.02 30.86
C GLY A 458 -16.20 -1.74 32.05
N LYS A 459 -16.36 -1.01 33.15
CA LYS A 459 -17.11 -1.49 34.31
C LYS A 459 -18.49 -1.93 33.78
N LYS A 460 -18.76 -3.22 33.83
CA LYS A 460 -20.10 -3.73 33.66
C LYS A 460 -20.98 -3.01 34.69
N THR A 461 -21.77 -2.04 34.28
CA THR A 461 -22.86 -1.51 35.07
C THR A 461 -23.85 -2.66 35.27
N ALA A 462 -23.89 -3.18 36.47
CA ALA A 462 -24.90 -4.11 36.89
C ALA A 462 -26.26 -3.40 36.76
N SER A 463 -27.08 -3.87 35.82
CA SER A 463 -28.48 -3.47 35.75
C SER A 463 -29.20 -4.11 36.93
N SER A 464 -29.58 -3.28 37.89
CA SER A 464 -30.54 -3.67 38.94
C SER A 464 -31.87 -4.07 38.30
N PRO A 465 -32.48 -5.19 38.71
CA PRO A 465 -33.84 -5.50 38.31
C PRO A 465 -34.81 -4.52 38.99
N ARG A 466 -35.57 -3.79 38.19
CA ARG A 466 -36.77 -3.10 38.73
C ARG A 466 -37.89 -4.10 38.84
N GLN A 467 -38.48 -4.10 40.01
CA GLN A 467 -39.76 -4.72 40.36
C GLN A 467 -40.91 -4.17 39.51
#